data_4dd0ed25b6d85227ed921918fb0372dc
#
_entry.id   4dd0ed25b6d85227ed921918fb0372dc
#
_cell.length_a   1.000
_cell.length_b   1.000
_cell.length_c   1.000
_cell.angle_alpha   90.00
_cell.angle_beta   90.00
_cell.angle_gamma   90.00
#
_symmetry.space_group_name_H-M   'P 1'
#
loop_
_entity.id
_entity.type
_entity.pdbx_description
1 polymer ?
#
loop_
_entity_poly.entity_id
_entity_poly.type
_entity_poly.pdbx_seq_one_letter_code
_entity_poly.pdbx_strand_id
1 'polypeptide(L)'
;MITKSLYHLWQHRQPMIACLLGLSSISGLVVASYASAQSPAAVPARLVTVVENGRERAVYSTALSVRELIATSGMKIDASHDSVSPHLDASLAQAAPTVTIQRARLVTVIDGKKRSRVLTAAQTPQDIAKAAGMVLYREDRVSFQTPGNIALDGPSEMMTIHRAPTHTVTAEEPIAFATETIKDKQQFIGSKTIKRVGQPGIRRLTYTVEMKDGAEVQRRLTAQTVVKQPTAQVEVVGTKPKNPLTKSK
;
A
#
# COMPACT_ATOMS: atom_id res chain seq x y z
N MET A 1 -26.22 -20.86 -42.34
CA MET A 1 -25.29 -21.99 -42.14
C MET A 1 -25.04 -22.04 -40.63
N ILE A 2 -25.84 -22.85 -39.88
CA ILE A 2 -25.66 -24.27 -39.57
C ILE A 2 -24.26 -24.46 -38.95
N THR A 3 -24.08 -24.81 -37.67
CA THR A 3 -24.45 -26.02 -36.95
C THR A 3 -24.08 -25.89 -35.44
N LYS A 4 -25.01 -26.23 -34.53
CA LYS A 4 -25.08 -27.43 -33.63
C LYS A 4 -24.02 -27.47 -32.50
N SER A 5 -24.40 -27.20 -31.27
CA SER A 5 -24.97 -28.14 -30.26
C SER A 5 -24.16 -29.40 -29.99
N LEU A 6 -23.67 -29.59 -28.75
CA LEU A 6 -23.55 -30.88 -28.10
C LEU A 6 -23.55 -30.73 -26.56
N TYR A 7 -24.67 -31.13 -25.99
CA TYR A 7 -24.86 -31.50 -24.58
C TYR A 7 -24.16 -32.82 -24.32
N HIS A 8 -23.44 -32.96 -23.22
CA HIS A 8 -23.13 -34.28 -22.67
C HIS A 8 -23.64 -34.36 -21.21
N LEU A 9 -24.74 -35.13 -21.12
CA LEU A 9 -25.21 -35.78 -19.87
C LEU A 9 -24.10 -36.71 -19.36
N TRP A 10 -23.87 -36.66 -18.07
CA TRP A 10 -23.28 -37.77 -17.33
C TRP A 10 -24.27 -38.27 -16.28
N GLN A 11 -24.78 -39.48 -16.57
CA GLN A 11 -25.74 -40.25 -15.79
C GLN A 11 -25.03 -40.98 -14.64
N HIS A 12 -25.69 -40.98 -13.53
CA HIS A 12 -25.44 -41.78 -12.32
C HIS A 12 -25.19 -43.25 -12.63
N ARG A 13 -24.20 -43.87 -12.03
CA ARG A 13 -24.14 -45.29 -11.76
C ARG A 13 -23.86 -45.53 -10.28
N GLN A 14 -24.84 -45.99 -9.60
CA GLN A 14 -24.74 -46.66 -8.28
C GLN A 14 -24.42 -48.16 -8.53
N PRO A 15 -23.52 -48.79 -7.77
CA PRO A 15 -23.46 -50.24 -7.69
C PRO A 15 -24.29 -50.70 -6.46
N MET A 16 -25.27 -51.53 -6.75
CA MET A 16 -25.90 -52.45 -5.79
C MET A 16 -24.85 -53.47 -5.32
N ILE A 17 -24.73 -53.66 -4.02
CA ILE A 17 -24.05 -54.83 -3.44
C ILE A 17 -25.08 -55.61 -2.64
N ALA A 18 -25.20 -56.85 -3.07
CA ALA A 18 -26.15 -57.85 -2.55
C ALA A 18 -25.81 -58.31 -1.12
N CYS A 19 -26.87 -58.59 -0.36
CA CYS A 19 -26.85 -59.31 0.89
C CYS A 19 -26.26 -60.70 0.76
N LEU A 20 -25.42 -61.10 1.72
CA LEU A 20 -25.21 -62.47 2.11
C LEU A 20 -25.30 -62.59 3.63
N LEU A 21 -26.27 -63.34 4.08
CA LEU A 21 -26.58 -63.72 5.46
C LEU A 21 -25.45 -64.63 5.99
N GLY A 22 -24.88 -64.27 7.12
CA GLY A 22 -24.05 -65.16 7.95
C GLY A 22 -24.34 -64.87 9.44
N LEU A 23 -25.12 -65.72 10.05
CA LEU A 23 -25.35 -65.75 11.51
C LEU A 23 -24.03 -66.10 12.22
N SER A 24 -23.55 -65.27 13.11
CA SER A 24 -22.77 -65.67 14.26
C SER A 24 -22.94 -64.63 15.38
N SER A 25 -23.53 -65.05 16.43
CA SER A 25 -23.77 -64.35 17.66
C SER A 25 -22.45 -64.04 18.40
N ILE A 26 -22.09 -62.79 18.49
CA ILE A 26 -21.13 -62.30 19.49
C ILE A 26 -21.73 -61.01 20.08
N SER A 27 -22.08 -61.07 21.35
CA SER A 27 -22.52 -59.93 22.16
C SER A 27 -21.36 -58.95 22.34
N GLY A 28 -21.25 -57.98 21.45
CA GLY A 28 -20.34 -56.86 21.58
C GLY A 28 -21.12 -55.60 21.92
N LEU A 29 -20.87 -55.05 23.08
CA LEU A 29 -21.42 -53.79 23.55
C LEU A 29 -20.94 -52.67 22.62
N VAL A 30 -21.78 -52.27 21.66
CA VAL A 30 -21.50 -51.10 20.79
C VAL A 30 -21.76 -49.84 21.63
N VAL A 31 -20.68 -49.28 22.19
CA VAL A 31 -20.72 -47.93 22.72
C VAL A 31 -20.78 -47.00 21.53
N ALA A 32 -21.97 -46.57 21.13
CA ALA A 32 -22.15 -45.53 20.15
C ALA A 32 -21.64 -44.22 20.74
N SER A 33 -20.40 -43.84 20.38
CA SER A 33 -19.88 -42.52 20.65
C SER A 33 -20.66 -41.50 19.81
N TYR A 34 -21.66 -40.89 20.42
CA TYR A 34 -22.29 -39.70 19.83
C TYR A 34 -21.26 -38.58 19.84
N ALA A 35 -20.58 -38.39 18.75
CA ALA A 35 -19.84 -37.18 18.49
C ALA A 35 -20.85 -36.04 18.45
N SER A 36 -20.97 -35.32 19.57
CA SER A 36 -21.72 -34.07 19.62
C SER A 36 -21.06 -33.13 18.64
N ALA A 37 -21.67 -32.97 17.47
CA ALA A 37 -21.33 -31.90 16.57
C ALA A 37 -21.62 -30.60 17.33
N GLN A 38 -20.58 -30.02 17.91
CA GLN A 38 -20.65 -28.69 18.48
C GLN A 38 -20.99 -27.75 17.34
N SER A 39 -22.20 -27.24 17.29
CA SER A 39 -22.57 -26.14 16.45
C SER A 39 -21.55 -25.04 16.66
N PRO A 40 -20.94 -24.44 15.57
CA PRO A 40 -20.04 -23.33 15.75
C PRO A 40 -20.75 -22.27 16.59
N ALA A 41 -20.06 -21.80 17.63
CA ALA A 41 -20.60 -20.79 18.53
C ALA A 41 -21.05 -19.60 17.71
N ALA A 42 -22.32 -19.23 17.78
CA ALA A 42 -22.84 -18.09 17.04
C ALA A 42 -22.09 -16.83 17.46
N VAL A 43 -21.48 -16.16 16.50
CA VAL A 43 -20.80 -14.89 16.77
C VAL A 43 -21.84 -13.88 17.26
N PRO A 44 -21.66 -13.29 18.46
CA PRO A 44 -22.65 -12.34 18.97
C PRO A 44 -22.69 -11.10 18.08
N ALA A 45 -23.91 -10.63 17.79
CA ALA A 45 -24.06 -9.36 17.07
C ALA A 45 -23.51 -8.20 17.92
N ARG A 46 -22.79 -7.32 17.30
CA ARG A 46 -22.20 -6.13 17.94
C ARG A 46 -22.63 -4.86 17.21
N LEU A 47 -22.58 -3.75 17.91
CA LEU A 47 -22.84 -2.45 17.33
C LEU A 47 -21.58 -1.96 16.61
N VAL A 48 -21.71 -1.64 15.32
CA VAL A 48 -20.66 -1.04 14.48
C VAL A 48 -21.16 0.34 14.06
N THR A 49 -20.33 1.36 14.28
CA THR A 49 -20.60 2.70 13.78
C THR A 49 -20.05 2.82 12.36
N VAL A 50 -20.94 3.12 11.41
CA VAL A 50 -20.55 3.40 10.02
C VAL A 50 -20.71 4.89 9.76
N VAL A 51 -19.61 5.54 9.37
CA VAL A 51 -19.56 6.96 8.99
C VAL A 51 -19.45 7.06 7.48
N GLU A 52 -20.52 7.44 6.80
CA GLU A 52 -20.54 7.60 5.35
C GLU A 52 -20.60 9.09 4.98
N ASN A 53 -19.56 9.63 4.37
CA ASN A 53 -19.43 11.04 4.04
C ASN A 53 -19.78 11.98 5.22
N GLY A 54 -19.30 11.63 6.42
CA GLY A 54 -19.54 12.39 7.65
C GLY A 54 -20.91 12.15 8.32
N ARG A 55 -21.76 11.30 7.76
CA ARG A 55 -23.02 10.88 8.38
C ARG A 55 -22.83 9.57 9.13
N GLU A 56 -23.17 9.57 10.41
CA GLU A 56 -23.05 8.39 11.26
C GLU A 56 -24.31 7.53 11.21
N ARG A 57 -24.12 6.22 11.17
CA ARG A 57 -25.16 5.21 11.27
C ARG A 57 -24.68 4.05 12.12
N ALA A 58 -25.45 3.65 13.09
CA ALA A 58 -25.18 2.45 13.88
C ALA A 58 -25.79 1.21 13.19
N VAL A 59 -25.01 0.16 13.07
CA VAL A 59 -25.38 -1.12 12.43
C VAL A 59 -25.10 -2.26 13.39
N TYR A 60 -26.10 -3.10 13.69
CA TYR A 60 -25.88 -4.36 14.40
C TYR A 60 -25.41 -5.41 13.41
N SER A 61 -24.25 -6.01 13.65
CA SER A 61 -23.67 -6.99 12.75
C SER A 61 -22.90 -8.09 13.47
N THR A 62 -22.93 -9.29 12.91
CA THR A 62 -22.09 -10.43 13.30
C THR A 62 -20.79 -10.48 12.49
N ALA A 63 -20.59 -9.56 11.54
CA ALA A 63 -19.44 -9.49 10.65
C ALA A 63 -18.13 -9.43 11.43
N LEU A 64 -17.13 -10.22 11.01
CA LEU A 64 -15.80 -10.27 11.60
C LEU A 64 -14.83 -9.30 10.90
N SER A 65 -15.14 -8.89 9.67
CA SER A 65 -14.32 -7.96 8.87
C SER A 65 -15.17 -6.84 8.28
N VAL A 66 -14.50 -5.76 7.89
CA VAL A 66 -15.14 -4.62 7.19
C VAL A 66 -15.78 -5.07 5.88
N ARG A 67 -15.13 -5.96 5.13
CA ARG A 67 -15.65 -6.53 3.88
C ARG A 67 -16.99 -7.25 4.10
N GLU A 68 -17.04 -8.08 5.12
CA GLU A 68 -18.25 -8.83 5.46
C GLU A 68 -19.38 -7.90 5.94
N LEU A 69 -19.05 -6.88 6.75
CA LEU A 69 -20.01 -5.86 7.16
C LEU A 69 -20.64 -5.16 5.96
N ILE A 70 -19.84 -4.74 4.99
CA ILE A 70 -20.30 -4.06 3.78
C ILE A 70 -21.21 -4.98 2.97
N ALA A 71 -20.80 -6.24 2.76
CA ALA A 71 -21.56 -7.22 2.01
C ALA A 71 -22.93 -7.53 2.67
N THR A 72 -22.95 -7.71 4.00
CA THR A 72 -24.17 -8.05 4.73
C THR A 72 -25.11 -6.89 4.96
N SER A 73 -24.59 -5.65 5.01
CA SER A 73 -25.41 -4.44 5.18
C SER A 73 -26.00 -3.87 3.88
N GLY A 74 -25.72 -4.53 2.74
CA GLY A 74 -26.22 -4.11 1.42
C GLY A 74 -25.57 -2.82 0.89
N MET A 75 -24.49 -2.35 1.49
CA MET A 75 -23.75 -1.18 1.01
C MET A 75 -22.96 -1.53 -0.24
N LYS A 76 -23.16 -0.77 -1.31
CA LYS A 76 -22.38 -0.89 -2.55
C LYS A 76 -21.17 0.04 -2.44
N ILE A 77 -19.98 -0.47 -2.66
CA ILE A 77 -18.73 0.30 -2.66
C ILE A 77 -18.04 0.14 -4.01
N ASP A 78 -17.57 1.24 -4.56
CA ASP A 78 -16.62 1.22 -5.68
C ASP A 78 -15.20 1.10 -5.09
N ALA A 79 -14.68 -0.12 -5.09
CA ALA A 79 -13.35 -0.42 -4.53
C ALA A 79 -12.20 0.31 -5.25
N SER A 80 -12.44 0.84 -6.45
CA SER A 80 -11.43 1.55 -7.25
C SER A 80 -11.35 3.03 -6.89
N HIS A 81 -12.44 3.63 -6.41
CA HIS A 81 -12.53 5.08 -6.23
C HIS A 81 -12.96 5.50 -4.81
N ASP A 82 -13.79 4.70 -4.12
CA ASP A 82 -14.17 4.97 -2.75
C ASP A 82 -13.03 4.63 -1.77
N SER A 83 -12.97 5.35 -0.66
CA SER A 83 -12.04 5.06 0.41
C SER A 83 -12.75 4.47 1.63
N VAL A 84 -12.20 3.40 2.19
CA VAL A 84 -12.73 2.71 3.38
C VAL A 84 -11.64 2.62 4.43
N SER A 85 -11.95 3.06 5.63
CA SER A 85 -11.05 3.01 6.79
C SER A 85 -11.79 2.45 8.01
N PRO A 86 -11.21 1.44 8.71
CA PRO A 86 -10.03 0.68 8.34
C PRO A 86 -10.22 -0.10 7.03
N HIS A 87 -9.14 -0.67 6.45
CA HIS A 87 -9.20 -1.36 5.16
C HIS A 87 -10.17 -2.55 5.19
N LEU A 88 -10.61 -3.00 3.99
CA LEU A 88 -11.69 -3.99 3.86
C LEU A 88 -11.46 -5.30 4.62
N ASP A 89 -10.22 -5.75 4.74
CA ASP A 89 -9.88 -7.00 5.42
C ASP A 89 -9.54 -6.80 6.91
N ALA A 90 -9.71 -5.58 7.44
CA ALA A 90 -9.51 -5.31 8.85
C ALA A 90 -10.55 -6.01 9.72
N SER A 91 -10.10 -6.51 10.87
CA SER A 91 -10.96 -7.15 11.86
C SER A 91 -11.83 -6.14 12.60
N LEU A 92 -13.10 -6.49 12.77
CA LEU A 92 -14.06 -5.75 13.58
C LEU A 92 -14.19 -6.31 15.02
N ALA A 93 -13.24 -7.14 15.46
CA ALA A 93 -13.30 -7.81 16.77
C ALA A 93 -13.19 -6.86 17.97
N GLN A 94 -12.84 -5.59 17.75
CA GLN A 94 -12.70 -4.58 18.80
C GLN A 94 -14.06 -4.14 19.37
N ALA A 95 -14.04 -3.58 20.58
CA ALA A 95 -15.23 -2.95 21.17
C ALA A 95 -15.58 -1.67 20.39
N ALA A 96 -16.86 -1.51 20.01
CA ALA A 96 -17.39 -0.37 19.27
C ALA A 96 -16.56 0.05 18.02
N PRO A 97 -16.37 -0.84 17.03
CA PRO A 97 -15.60 -0.52 15.84
C PRO A 97 -16.29 0.56 15.01
N THR A 98 -15.48 1.51 14.49
CA THR A 98 -15.96 2.54 13.56
C THR A 98 -15.40 2.26 12.17
N VAL A 99 -16.28 2.26 11.16
CA VAL A 99 -15.92 2.13 9.75
C VAL A 99 -16.29 3.41 9.04
N THR A 100 -15.28 4.09 8.47
CA THR A 100 -15.47 5.31 7.71
C THR A 100 -15.44 5.02 6.21
N ILE A 101 -16.47 5.46 5.49
CA ILE A 101 -16.61 5.31 4.05
C ILE A 101 -16.66 6.71 3.44
N GLN A 102 -15.66 7.03 2.61
CA GLN A 102 -15.64 8.26 1.82
C GLN A 102 -15.96 7.89 0.38
N ARG A 103 -17.11 8.39 -0.11
CA ARG A 103 -17.51 8.17 -1.49
C ARG A 103 -16.71 9.03 -2.44
N ALA A 104 -16.32 8.42 -3.54
CA ALA A 104 -15.71 9.17 -4.61
C ALA A 104 -16.66 10.19 -5.20
N ARG A 105 -16.15 11.38 -5.47
CA ARG A 105 -16.85 12.47 -6.14
C ARG A 105 -16.02 12.97 -7.32
N LEU A 106 -16.69 13.47 -8.32
CA LEU A 106 -16.03 14.08 -9.47
C LEU A 106 -15.52 15.47 -9.07
N VAL A 107 -14.21 15.68 -9.20
CA VAL A 107 -13.55 16.96 -8.95
C VAL A 107 -12.86 17.41 -10.23
N THR A 108 -13.10 18.67 -10.62
CA THR A 108 -12.36 19.33 -11.70
C THR A 108 -11.24 20.16 -11.09
N VAL A 109 -10.00 19.81 -11.37
CA VAL A 109 -8.81 20.55 -10.90
C VAL A 109 -8.32 21.45 -12.00
N ILE A 110 -8.15 22.75 -11.68
CA ILE A 110 -7.71 23.79 -12.59
C ILE A 110 -6.37 24.35 -12.10
N ASP A 111 -5.36 24.31 -12.97
CA ASP A 111 -4.03 24.84 -12.73
C ASP A 111 -3.61 25.72 -13.92
N GLY A 112 -3.86 27.00 -13.83
CA GLY A 112 -3.70 27.91 -14.94
C GLY A 112 -4.55 27.50 -16.14
N LYS A 113 -3.91 27.09 -17.24
CA LYS A 113 -4.59 26.61 -18.45
C LYS A 113 -4.89 25.10 -18.43
N LYS A 114 -4.27 24.35 -17.49
CA LYS A 114 -4.46 22.92 -17.39
C LYS A 114 -5.74 22.62 -16.61
N ARG A 115 -6.59 21.76 -17.16
CA ARG A 115 -7.83 21.31 -16.53
C ARG A 115 -7.84 19.77 -16.54
N SER A 116 -8.10 19.16 -15.39
CA SER A 116 -8.20 17.71 -15.23
C SER A 116 -9.45 17.37 -14.43
N ARG A 117 -10.18 16.34 -14.85
CA ARG A 117 -11.31 15.78 -14.11
C ARG A 117 -10.89 14.47 -13.48
N VAL A 118 -11.16 14.30 -12.21
CA VAL A 118 -10.81 13.09 -11.46
C VAL A 118 -11.98 12.65 -10.58
N LEU A 119 -12.27 11.36 -10.59
CA LEU A 119 -13.17 10.72 -9.64
C LEU A 119 -12.33 10.28 -8.43
N THR A 120 -12.60 10.84 -7.25
CA THR A 120 -11.76 10.61 -6.08
C THR A 120 -12.52 10.74 -4.76
N ALA A 121 -12.18 9.89 -3.78
CA ALA A 121 -12.63 10.00 -2.40
C ALA A 121 -11.70 10.90 -1.55
N ALA A 122 -10.65 11.46 -2.13
CA ALA A 122 -9.70 12.32 -1.44
C ALA A 122 -10.41 13.54 -0.82
N GLN A 123 -10.03 13.86 0.43
CA GLN A 123 -10.60 14.96 1.20
C GLN A 123 -9.68 16.17 1.28
N THR A 124 -8.37 15.97 1.08
CA THR A 124 -7.39 17.06 1.15
C THR A 124 -7.06 17.62 -0.22
N PRO A 125 -6.79 18.93 -0.35
CA PRO A 125 -6.39 19.53 -1.62
C PRO A 125 -5.15 18.85 -2.24
N GLN A 126 -4.21 18.41 -1.39
CA GLN A 126 -3.00 17.70 -1.83
C GLN A 126 -3.32 16.36 -2.49
N ASP A 127 -4.18 15.57 -1.86
CA ASP A 127 -4.55 14.24 -2.39
C ASP A 127 -5.41 14.37 -3.66
N ILE A 128 -6.29 15.40 -3.72
CA ILE A 128 -7.09 15.71 -4.93
C ILE A 128 -6.15 16.11 -6.08
N ALA A 129 -5.20 17.02 -5.84
CA ALA A 129 -4.21 17.42 -6.85
C ALA A 129 -3.39 16.23 -7.34
N LYS A 130 -2.91 15.40 -6.40
CA LYS A 130 -2.18 14.16 -6.71
C LYS A 130 -3.00 13.20 -7.57
N ALA A 131 -4.27 12.98 -7.23
CA ALA A 131 -5.18 12.14 -8.03
C ALA A 131 -5.40 12.70 -9.44
N ALA A 132 -5.37 14.04 -9.61
CA ALA A 132 -5.43 14.71 -10.90
C ALA A 132 -4.10 14.73 -11.67
N GLY A 133 -3.02 14.11 -11.14
CA GLY A 133 -1.69 14.13 -11.73
C GLY A 133 -1.00 15.51 -11.63
N MET A 134 -1.32 16.27 -10.59
CA MET A 134 -0.76 17.59 -10.33
C MET A 134 -0.04 17.61 -8.98
N VAL A 135 1.05 18.36 -8.91
CA VAL A 135 1.78 18.59 -7.64
C VAL A 135 1.28 19.89 -7.04
N LEU A 136 0.87 19.85 -5.77
CA LEU A 136 0.52 21.04 -5.00
C LEU A 136 1.69 21.34 -4.06
N TYR A 137 2.25 22.55 -4.17
CA TYR A 137 3.33 23.01 -3.30
C TYR A 137 2.76 23.71 -2.06
N ARG A 138 3.58 23.80 -1.01
CA ARG A 138 3.17 24.36 0.28
C ARG A 138 2.76 25.84 0.18
N GLU A 139 3.38 26.56 -0.73
CA GLU A 139 3.18 28.00 -0.95
C GLU A 139 1.98 28.30 -1.83
N ASP A 140 1.46 27.27 -2.56
CA ASP A 140 0.27 27.42 -3.40
C ASP A 140 -0.99 27.67 -2.56
N ARG A 141 -1.93 28.40 -3.14
CA ARG A 141 -3.27 28.59 -2.58
C ARG A 141 -4.28 27.79 -3.38
N VAL A 142 -5.29 27.31 -2.69
CA VAL A 142 -6.37 26.53 -3.32
C VAL A 142 -7.71 27.18 -2.99
N SER A 143 -8.57 27.26 -3.97
CA SER A 143 -9.98 27.63 -3.79
C SER A 143 -10.89 26.54 -4.32
N PHE A 144 -11.99 26.31 -3.60
CA PHE A 144 -13.05 25.40 -4.02
C PHE A 144 -14.28 26.19 -4.41
N GLN A 145 -14.91 25.78 -5.50
CA GLN A 145 -16.14 26.41 -5.99
C GLN A 145 -17.10 25.31 -6.48
N THR A 146 -18.39 25.53 -6.23
CA THR A 146 -19.43 24.76 -6.88
C THR A 146 -19.66 25.36 -8.28
N PRO A 147 -19.75 24.56 -9.36
CA PRO A 147 -19.93 25.09 -10.69
C PRO A 147 -21.20 25.97 -10.78
N GLY A 148 -21.04 27.17 -11.29
CA GLY A 148 -22.18 28.07 -11.54
C GLY A 148 -23.06 27.60 -12.69
N ASN A 149 -22.52 26.78 -13.60
CA ASN A 149 -23.24 26.25 -14.74
C ASN A 149 -23.03 24.72 -14.84
N ILE A 150 -23.96 23.96 -14.25
CA ILE A 150 -23.94 22.50 -14.26
C ILE A 150 -24.03 21.92 -15.69
N ALA A 151 -24.66 22.64 -16.63
CA ALA A 151 -24.81 22.19 -18.00
C ALA A 151 -23.47 22.15 -18.77
N LEU A 152 -22.55 23.06 -18.45
CA LEU A 152 -21.23 23.11 -19.08
C LEU A 152 -20.17 22.33 -18.28
N ASP A 153 -20.21 22.42 -16.95
CA ASP A 153 -19.17 21.87 -16.07
C ASP A 153 -19.54 20.53 -15.44
N GLY A 154 -20.83 20.15 -15.51
CA GLY A 154 -21.37 18.97 -14.83
C GLY A 154 -21.46 19.16 -13.31
N PRO A 155 -21.95 18.18 -12.55
CA PRO A 155 -22.09 18.24 -11.09
C PRO A 155 -20.76 17.93 -10.40
N SER A 156 -19.68 18.64 -10.75
CA SER A 156 -18.36 18.42 -10.18
C SER A 156 -17.94 19.61 -9.32
N GLU A 157 -17.29 19.33 -8.19
CA GLU A 157 -16.61 20.35 -7.42
C GLU A 157 -15.42 20.88 -8.21
N MET A 158 -15.20 22.19 -8.22
CA MET A 158 -14.06 22.80 -8.89
C MET A 158 -13.00 23.20 -7.88
N MET A 159 -11.80 22.68 -8.02
CA MET A 159 -10.62 23.05 -7.26
C MET A 159 -9.68 23.85 -8.15
N THR A 160 -9.46 25.12 -7.83
CA THR A 160 -8.51 25.98 -8.55
C THR A 160 -7.24 26.14 -7.75
N ILE A 161 -6.10 25.87 -8.38
CA ILE A 161 -4.76 26.05 -7.82
C ILE A 161 -4.24 27.42 -8.26
N HIS A 162 -3.97 28.27 -7.28
CA HIS A 162 -3.30 29.56 -7.45
C HIS A 162 -1.84 29.38 -7.14
N ARG A 163 -1.01 29.27 -8.18
CA ARG A 163 0.43 29.05 -8.04
C ARG A 163 1.12 30.21 -7.39
N ALA A 164 1.91 29.95 -6.35
CA ALA A 164 2.86 30.92 -5.85
C ALA A 164 4.00 31.12 -6.88
N PRO A 165 4.56 32.34 -6.99
CA PRO A 165 5.66 32.59 -7.92
C PRO A 165 6.93 31.82 -7.58
N THR A 166 7.10 31.45 -6.30
CA THR A 166 8.28 30.72 -5.81
C THR A 166 7.86 29.56 -4.90
N HIS A 167 8.57 28.44 -5.02
CA HIS A 167 8.37 27.24 -4.21
C HIS A 167 9.66 26.78 -3.57
N THR A 168 9.56 26.14 -2.42
CA THR A 168 10.66 25.47 -1.75
C THR A 168 10.60 23.96 -2.05
N VAL A 169 11.65 23.44 -2.67
CA VAL A 169 11.76 22.01 -3.02
C VAL A 169 12.98 21.43 -2.32
N THR A 170 12.83 20.24 -1.73
CA THR A 170 13.93 19.51 -1.10
C THR A 170 14.27 18.25 -1.89
N ALA A 171 15.56 17.97 -2.04
CA ALA A 171 16.06 16.73 -2.61
C ALA A 171 17.08 16.09 -1.65
N GLU A 172 17.14 14.77 -1.62
CA GLU A 172 18.17 14.06 -0.85
C GLU A 172 19.16 13.43 -1.81
N GLU A 173 20.44 13.64 -1.50
CA GLU A 173 21.54 13.09 -2.27
C GLU A 173 22.46 12.25 -1.37
N PRO A 174 22.99 11.11 -1.86
CA PRO A 174 23.95 10.34 -1.12
C PRO A 174 25.31 11.05 -1.05
N ILE A 175 25.96 10.95 0.13
CA ILE A 175 27.35 11.35 0.33
C ILE A 175 28.19 10.09 0.27
N ALA A 176 29.15 10.03 -0.65
CA ALA A 176 30.06 8.90 -0.75
C ALA A 176 30.88 8.74 0.55
N PHE A 177 31.14 7.50 0.94
CA PHE A 177 32.05 7.21 2.05
C PHE A 177 33.49 7.14 1.56
N ALA A 178 34.44 7.46 2.47
CA ALA A 178 35.86 7.28 2.24
C ALA A 178 36.27 5.84 2.56
N THR A 179 37.37 5.37 1.93
CA THR A 179 38.01 4.09 2.29
C THR A 179 39.30 4.37 3.06
N GLU A 180 39.37 3.88 4.31
CA GLU A 180 40.55 3.90 5.14
C GLU A 180 41.30 2.59 4.98
N THR A 181 42.60 2.67 4.68
CA THR A 181 43.42 1.47 4.50
C THR A 181 44.31 1.25 5.71
N ILE A 182 44.22 0.08 6.36
CA ILE A 182 45.08 -0.36 7.46
C ILE A 182 46.09 -1.37 6.89
N LYS A 183 47.38 -1.16 7.14
CA LYS A 183 48.43 -2.07 6.73
C LYS A 183 48.63 -3.17 7.79
N ASP A 184 48.58 -4.43 7.36
CA ASP A 184 48.82 -5.59 8.23
C ASP A 184 50.10 -6.32 7.82
N LYS A 185 51.07 -6.38 8.75
CA LYS A 185 52.34 -7.05 8.54
C LYS A 185 52.27 -8.57 8.65
N GLN A 186 51.16 -9.12 9.11
CA GLN A 186 50.95 -10.57 9.22
C GLN A 186 50.32 -11.16 7.96
N GLN A 187 49.60 -10.35 7.19
CA GLN A 187 49.01 -10.77 5.93
C GLN A 187 49.94 -10.57 4.74
N PHE A 188 49.90 -11.51 3.79
CA PHE A 188 50.75 -11.43 2.58
C PHE A 188 50.36 -10.27 1.67
N ILE A 189 51.36 -9.69 0.98
CA ILE A 189 51.15 -8.68 -0.04
C ILE A 189 50.18 -9.22 -1.08
N GLY A 190 49.14 -8.38 -1.41
CA GLY A 190 48.08 -8.69 -2.34
C GLY A 190 46.80 -9.22 -1.66
N SER A 191 46.84 -9.53 -0.34
CA SER A 191 45.59 -9.79 0.39
C SER A 191 44.88 -8.49 0.74
N LYS A 192 43.57 -8.48 0.56
CA LYS A 192 42.67 -7.39 0.93
C LYS A 192 41.47 -7.97 1.67
N THR A 193 41.15 -7.41 2.83
CA THR A 193 40.00 -7.83 3.63
C THR A 193 39.25 -6.61 4.11
N ILE A 194 37.93 -6.58 3.89
CA ILE A 194 37.09 -5.51 4.40
C ILE A 194 36.77 -5.79 5.87
N LYS A 195 37.34 -4.98 6.77
CA LYS A 195 37.10 -5.07 8.22
C LYS A 195 35.77 -4.39 8.62
N ARG A 196 35.41 -3.32 7.94
CA ARG A 196 34.15 -2.61 8.14
C ARG A 196 33.65 -2.13 6.78
N VAL A 197 32.41 -2.48 6.46
CA VAL A 197 31.75 -2.02 5.22
C VAL A 197 31.40 -0.54 5.35
N GLY A 198 31.73 0.27 4.35
CA GLY A 198 31.37 1.67 4.27
C GLY A 198 29.85 1.84 4.09
N GLN A 199 29.30 2.90 4.66
CA GLN A 199 27.91 3.28 4.45
C GLN A 199 27.83 4.71 3.92
N PRO A 200 27.06 4.97 2.84
CA PRO A 200 26.87 6.31 2.36
C PRO A 200 26.11 7.16 3.37
N GLY A 201 26.50 8.44 3.43
CA GLY A 201 25.73 9.47 4.13
C GLY A 201 24.57 9.96 3.28
N ILE A 202 23.79 10.90 3.83
CA ILE A 202 22.70 11.58 3.12
C ILE A 202 22.81 13.06 3.41
N ARG A 203 22.78 13.89 2.35
CA ARG A 203 22.61 15.33 2.46
C ARG A 203 21.25 15.74 1.87
N ARG A 204 20.62 16.71 2.51
CA ARG A 204 19.40 17.34 2.03
C ARG A 204 19.76 18.68 1.42
N LEU A 205 19.36 18.87 0.17
CA LEU A 205 19.48 20.10 -0.58
C LEU A 205 18.11 20.80 -0.59
N THR A 206 18.09 22.08 -0.30
CA THR A 206 16.89 22.92 -0.37
C THR A 206 17.06 23.92 -1.50
N TYR A 207 16.10 23.92 -2.40
CA TYR A 207 16.08 24.82 -3.55
C TYR A 207 14.90 25.77 -3.44
N THR A 208 15.09 27.02 -3.83
CA THR A 208 14.00 27.91 -4.22
C THR A 208 13.85 27.81 -5.74
N VAL A 209 12.64 27.52 -6.17
CA VAL A 209 12.26 27.32 -7.58
C VAL A 209 11.29 28.42 -7.95
N GLU A 210 11.59 29.15 -9.03
CA GLU A 210 10.69 30.14 -9.62
C GLU A 210 9.84 29.48 -10.69
N MET A 211 8.53 29.73 -10.64
CA MET A 211 7.55 29.18 -11.56
C MET A 211 6.95 30.28 -12.41
N LYS A 212 6.81 30.04 -13.72
CA LYS A 212 6.10 30.89 -14.64
C LYS A 212 5.22 30.05 -15.55
N ASP A 213 3.93 30.38 -15.64
CA ASP A 213 2.93 29.65 -16.44
C ASP A 213 2.90 28.13 -16.19
N GLY A 214 3.15 27.71 -14.92
CA GLY A 214 3.17 26.30 -14.54
C GLY A 214 4.47 25.55 -14.89
N ALA A 215 5.50 26.25 -15.40
CA ALA A 215 6.81 25.70 -15.68
C ALA A 215 7.88 26.27 -14.76
N GLU A 216 8.87 25.46 -14.40
CA GLU A 216 10.06 25.92 -13.68
C GLU A 216 10.95 26.73 -14.62
N VAL A 217 11.23 27.98 -14.26
CA VAL A 217 12.10 28.88 -15.04
C VAL A 217 13.47 29.07 -14.39
N GLN A 218 13.57 28.94 -13.07
CA GLN A 218 14.83 29.06 -12.35
C GLN A 218 14.84 28.20 -11.10
N ARG A 219 15.99 27.58 -10.81
CA ARG A 219 16.24 26.82 -9.58
C ARG A 219 17.51 27.33 -8.92
N ARG A 220 17.41 27.72 -7.65
CA ARG A 220 18.53 28.21 -6.86
C ARG A 220 18.68 27.39 -5.58
N LEU A 221 19.89 26.85 -5.35
CA LEU A 221 20.21 26.21 -4.07
C LEU A 221 20.28 27.26 -2.95
N THR A 222 19.48 27.09 -1.91
CA THR A 222 19.37 28.01 -0.78
C THR A 222 19.93 27.45 0.52
N ALA A 223 19.90 26.12 0.68
CA ALA A 223 20.48 25.48 1.85
C ALA A 223 20.95 24.04 1.54
N GLN A 224 21.95 23.61 2.31
CA GLN A 224 22.44 22.23 2.29
C GLN A 224 22.66 21.77 3.73
N THR A 225 22.12 20.62 4.09
CA THR A 225 22.24 20.04 5.43
C THR A 225 22.59 18.56 5.35
N VAL A 226 23.58 18.13 6.12
CA VAL A 226 23.92 16.71 6.24
C VAL A 226 22.92 16.06 7.20
N VAL A 227 22.10 15.14 6.68
CA VAL A 227 21.09 14.41 7.46
C VAL A 227 21.72 13.18 8.11
N LYS A 228 22.62 12.51 7.38
CA LYS A 228 23.36 11.34 7.85
C LYS A 228 24.81 11.44 7.42
N GLN A 229 25.75 11.35 8.36
CA GLN A 229 27.18 11.30 8.05
C GLN A 229 27.52 9.97 7.39
N PRO A 230 28.43 9.95 6.37
CA PRO A 230 28.93 8.72 5.81
C PRO A 230 29.84 8.01 6.82
N THR A 231 29.81 6.67 6.82
CA THR A 231 30.72 5.84 7.60
C THR A 231 31.79 5.29 6.70
N ALA A 232 33.07 5.57 7.01
CA ALA A 232 34.18 5.12 6.19
C ALA A 232 34.28 3.59 6.16
N GLN A 233 34.58 3.04 4.98
CA GLN A 233 34.99 1.66 4.82
C GLN A 233 36.41 1.47 5.38
N VAL A 234 36.63 0.40 6.11
CA VAL A 234 37.98 0.02 6.59
C VAL A 234 38.42 -1.22 5.85
N GLU A 235 39.50 -1.07 5.07
CA GLU A 235 40.14 -2.12 4.30
C GLU A 235 41.50 -2.48 4.94
N VAL A 236 41.75 -3.74 5.18
CA VAL A 236 43.04 -4.23 5.66
C VAL A 236 43.83 -4.79 4.48
N VAL A 237 45.03 -4.27 4.27
CA VAL A 237 45.91 -4.65 3.16
C VAL A 237 47.18 -5.30 3.73
N GLY A 238 47.47 -6.51 3.29
CA GLY A 238 48.66 -7.25 3.70
C GLY A 238 49.94 -6.63 3.17
N THR A 239 50.96 -6.55 4.03
CA THR A 239 52.31 -6.04 3.71
C THR A 239 53.43 -7.03 3.89
N LYS A 240 53.15 -8.29 4.33
CA LYS A 240 54.12 -9.35 4.50
C LYS A 240 54.62 -9.81 3.12
N PRO A 241 55.96 -9.78 2.83
CA PRO A 241 56.45 -10.31 1.60
C PRO A 241 56.17 -11.81 1.46
N LYS A 242 55.77 -12.26 0.28
CA LYS A 242 55.78 -13.68 -0.05
C LYS A 242 57.24 -14.07 -0.28
N ASN A 243 57.76 -14.95 0.58
CA ASN A 243 59.12 -15.43 0.45
C ASN A 243 59.29 -16.19 -0.89
N PRO A 244 60.14 -15.76 -1.85
CA PRO A 244 60.14 -16.33 -3.20
C PRO A 244 60.92 -17.63 -3.35
N LEU A 245 61.43 -18.23 -2.24
CA LEU A 245 62.37 -19.35 -2.33
C LEU A 245 62.02 -20.48 -1.37
N THR A 246 61.12 -21.35 -1.73
CA THR A 246 61.30 -22.79 -1.57
C THR A 246 61.22 -23.42 -2.95
N LYS A 247 62.35 -23.38 -3.70
CA LYS A 247 62.61 -24.35 -4.77
C LYS A 247 62.65 -25.71 -4.07
N SER A 248 61.63 -26.56 -4.27
CA SER A 248 61.70 -27.95 -3.95
C SER A 248 62.87 -28.57 -4.77
N LYS A 249 63.75 -29.23 -4.07
CA LYS A 249 64.73 -30.13 -4.60
C LYS A 249 64.06 -31.42 -5.04
#